data_5654c782b3df8d8f0a2fc09d6cb1a11a
#
_entry.id   5654c782b3df8d8f0a2fc09d6cb1a11a
#
_cell.length_a   1.000
_cell.length_b   1.000
_cell.length_c   1.000
_cell.angle_alpha   90.00
_cell.angle_beta   90.00
_cell.angle_gamma   90.00
#
_symmetry.space_group_name_H-M   'P 1'
#
loop_
_entity.id
_entity.type
_entity.pdbx_description
1 polymer ?
#
loop_
_entity_poly.entity_id
_entity_poly.type
_entity_poly.pdbx_seq_one_letter_code
_entity_poly.pdbx_strand_id
1 'polypeptide(L)'
;MNDNQLNLKHWRNFILFSVVVGLIVGCFSVVSDHSPYFGEGSNVSTLETVTSYLAIMINSLPMWFIVAMIVGYLYGRNLKEGILFGAIYTTMAITFYFIIGSIFEETSIQSTTKEIITVYITWYGTSLVGGCIGGAAGFLYKKTPYVLLLLPVGLTLQLLLNGYRSWSNSIGIAQNITFCIMMIFSIWLFLNAKRKNRTSYDVQK
;
A
#
# COMPACT_ATOMS: atom_id res chain seq x y z
N MET A 1 -14.41 -23.65 -22.41
CA MET A 1 -13.09 -23.32 -21.89
C MET A 1 -12.89 -24.16 -20.65
N ASN A 2 -11.83 -24.96 -20.59
CA ASN A 2 -11.64 -25.94 -19.50
C ASN A 2 -11.30 -25.20 -18.20
N ASP A 3 -11.81 -25.67 -17.03
CA ASP A 3 -11.59 -25.02 -15.72
C ASP A 3 -10.10 -24.79 -15.40
N ASN A 4 -9.23 -25.69 -15.87
CA ASN A 4 -7.79 -25.54 -15.74
C ASN A 4 -7.23 -24.33 -16.52
N GLN A 5 -7.79 -24.01 -17.68
CA GLN A 5 -7.35 -22.86 -18.48
C GLN A 5 -7.81 -21.53 -17.87
N LEU A 6 -9.01 -21.52 -17.25
CA LEU A 6 -9.51 -20.35 -16.51
C LEU A 6 -8.64 -20.06 -15.28
N ASN A 7 -8.23 -21.09 -14.58
CA ASN A 7 -7.36 -20.99 -13.41
C ASN A 7 -5.96 -20.45 -13.78
N LEU A 8 -5.36 -20.99 -14.84
CA LEU A 8 -4.06 -20.54 -15.34
C LEU A 8 -4.07 -19.07 -15.78
N LYS A 9 -5.13 -18.65 -16.47
CA LYS A 9 -5.30 -17.25 -16.89
C LYS A 9 -5.43 -16.31 -15.67
N HIS A 10 -6.16 -16.74 -14.65
CA HIS A 10 -6.35 -15.96 -13.40
C HIS A 10 -5.01 -15.76 -12.66
N TRP A 11 -4.26 -16.85 -12.44
CA TRP A 11 -2.94 -16.78 -11.82
C TRP A 11 -1.95 -15.94 -12.62
N ARG A 12 -1.93 -16.10 -13.93
CA ARG A 12 -1.06 -15.31 -14.82
C ARG A 12 -1.35 -13.81 -14.69
N ASN A 13 -2.62 -13.42 -14.70
CA ASN A 13 -3.00 -12.01 -14.55
C ASN A 13 -2.63 -11.46 -13.17
N PHE A 14 -2.80 -12.24 -12.12
CA PHE A 14 -2.38 -11.88 -10.77
C PHE A 14 -0.86 -11.69 -10.67
N ILE A 15 -0.08 -12.64 -11.21
CA ILE A 15 1.39 -12.55 -11.19
C ILE A 15 1.85 -11.32 -11.98
N LEU A 16 1.31 -11.11 -13.19
CA LEU A 16 1.65 -9.95 -14.01
C LEU A 16 1.34 -8.63 -13.28
N PHE A 17 0.16 -8.52 -12.68
CA PHE A 17 -0.22 -7.37 -11.87
C PHE A 17 0.76 -7.17 -10.71
N SER A 18 1.05 -8.22 -9.96
CA SER A 18 1.91 -8.16 -8.77
C SER A 18 3.36 -7.79 -9.12
N VAL A 19 3.88 -8.28 -10.25
CA VAL A 19 5.21 -7.91 -10.75
C VAL A 19 5.24 -6.43 -11.14
N VAL A 20 4.28 -5.97 -11.96
CA VAL A 20 4.27 -4.59 -12.46
C VAL A 20 4.05 -3.60 -11.31
N VAL A 21 3.01 -3.82 -10.51
CA VAL A 21 2.68 -2.89 -9.40
C VAL A 21 3.71 -3.01 -8.27
N GLY A 22 4.18 -4.22 -7.96
CA GLY A 22 5.23 -4.44 -6.96
C GLY A 22 6.56 -3.77 -7.35
N LEU A 23 6.93 -3.81 -8.64
CA LEU A 23 8.11 -3.12 -9.15
C LEU A 23 7.96 -1.59 -9.01
N ILE A 24 6.80 -1.04 -9.41
CA ILE A 24 6.51 0.40 -9.26
C ILE A 24 6.60 0.81 -7.78
N VAL A 25 5.94 0.09 -6.89
CA VAL A 25 5.97 0.38 -5.45
C VAL A 25 7.39 0.26 -4.91
N GLY A 26 8.14 -0.78 -5.26
CA GLY A 26 9.53 -0.96 -4.86
C GLY A 26 10.43 0.18 -5.32
N CYS A 27 10.33 0.60 -6.59
CA CYS A 27 11.09 1.73 -7.12
C CYS A 27 10.79 3.03 -6.35
N PHE A 28 9.51 3.37 -6.18
CA PHE A 28 9.14 4.60 -5.48
C PHE A 28 9.52 4.55 -3.99
N SER A 29 9.49 3.38 -3.36
CA SER A 29 9.93 3.21 -1.98
C SER A 29 11.42 3.51 -1.83
N VAL A 30 12.27 3.00 -2.73
CA VAL A 30 13.71 3.33 -2.74
C VAL A 30 13.93 4.83 -3.00
N VAL A 31 13.22 5.43 -3.95
CA VAL A 31 13.28 6.87 -4.20
C VAL A 31 12.87 7.67 -2.97
N SER A 32 11.83 7.23 -2.24
CA SER A 32 11.40 7.86 -0.99
C SER A 32 12.49 7.90 0.07
N ASP A 33 13.21 6.78 0.24
CA ASP A 33 14.24 6.66 1.27
C ASP A 33 15.52 7.46 0.93
N HIS A 34 15.77 7.69 -0.37
CA HIS A 34 16.90 8.49 -0.86
C HIS A 34 16.52 9.95 -1.16
N SER A 35 15.25 10.32 -0.99
CA SER A 35 14.82 11.70 -1.21
C SER A 35 15.35 12.59 -0.08
N PRO A 36 16.11 13.65 -0.39
CA PRO A 36 16.62 14.55 0.63
C PRO A 36 15.44 15.21 1.36
N TYR A 37 15.57 15.35 2.68
CA TYR A 37 14.69 16.23 3.45
C TYR A 37 14.91 17.66 2.99
N PHE A 38 13.97 18.21 2.23
CA PHE A 38 14.03 19.59 1.79
C PHE A 38 13.77 20.52 3.00
N GLY A 39 14.84 21.00 3.62
CA GLY A 39 14.78 22.08 4.60
C GLY A 39 14.40 23.41 3.92
N GLU A 40 13.87 24.36 4.69
CA GLU A 40 13.62 25.73 4.22
C GLU A 40 14.92 26.32 3.63
N GLY A 41 14.85 26.76 2.36
CA GLY A 41 15.96 27.43 1.69
C GLY A 41 16.69 26.63 0.60
N SER A 42 16.35 25.37 0.32
CA SER A 42 16.88 24.65 -0.83
C SER A 42 16.17 25.06 -2.12
N ASN A 43 16.92 25.42 -3.17
CA ASN A 43 16.40 25.64 -4.52
C ASN A 43 15.99 24.30 -5.16
N VAL A 44 14.86 23.74 -4.70
CA VAL A 44 14.35 22.47 -5.20
C VAL A 44 13.49 22.73 -6.42
N SER A 45 13.70 21.98 -7.48
CA SER A 45 12.86 22.08 -8.68
C SER A 45 11.44 21.54 -8.38
N THR A 46 10.45 22.09 -9.09
CA THR A 46 9.05 21.61 -8.99
C THR A 46 8.95 20.12 -9.28
N LEU A 47 9.75 19.62 -10.22
CA LEU A 47 9.77 18.19 -10.58
C LEU A 47 10.26 17.32 -9.43
N GLU A 48 11.34 17.72 -8.75
CA GLU A 48 11.87 17.01 -7.58
C GLU A 48 10.85 16.98 -6.44
N THR A 49 10.18 18.10 -6.17
CA THR A 49 9.12 18.18 -5.15
C THR A 49 7.97 17.21 -5.45
N VAL A 50 7.49 17.18 -6.69
CA VAL A 50 6.41 16.27 -7.12
C VAL A 50 6.85 14.81 -7.04
N THR A 51 8.06 14.49 -7.51
CA THR A 51 8.60 13.13 -7.46
C THR A 51 8.77 12.64 -6.02
N SER A 52 9.32 13.47 -5.14
CA SER A 52 9.48 13.15 -3.71
C SER A 52 8.12 12.97 -3.02
N TYR A 53 7.16 13.84 -3.31
CA TYR A 53 5.80 13.69 -2.79
C TYR A 53 5.16 12.37 -3.22
N LEU A 54 5.23 12.01 -4.51
CA LEU A 54 4.69 10.75 -5.03
C LEU A 54 5.40 9.55 -4.41
N ALA A 55 6.73 9.60 -4.27
CA ALA A 55 7.52 8.54 -3.67
C ALA A 55 7.11 8.30 -2.20
N ILE A 56 7.03 9.34 -1.40
CA ILE A 56 6.62 9.28 0.01
C ILE A 56 5.16 8.78 0.14
N MET A 57 4.27 9.23 -0.74
CA MET A 57 2.87 8.76 -0.75
C MET A 57 2.78 7.26 -1.06
N ILE A 58 3.47 6.79 -2.11
CA ILE A 58 3.46 5.39 -2.53
C ILE A 58 4.14 4.50 -1.47
N ASN A 59 5.20 4.98 -0.82
CA ASN A 59 5.89 4.28 0.26
C ASN A 59 5.15 4.32 1.61
N SER A 60 4.01 4.98 1.70
CA SER A 60 3.24 5.07 2.94
C SER A 60 2.50 3.75 3.28
N LEU A 61 2.40 3.42 4.56
CA LEU A 61 1.67 2.24 5.04
C LEU A 61 0.23 2.16 4.50
N PRO A 62 -0.57 3.26 4.48
CA PRO A 62 -1.91 3.22 3.90
C PRO A 62 -1.92 2.81 2.43
N MET A 63 -0.96 3.27 1.61
CA MET A 63 -0.91 2.91 0.19
C MET A 63 -0.55 1.45 -0.01
N TRP A 64 0.41 0.92 0.74
CA TRP A 64 0.73 -0.51 0.72
C TRP A 64 -0.49 -1.37 1.08
N PHE A 65 -1.22 -0.97 2.12
CA PHE A 65 -2.46 -1.64 2.53
C PHE A 65 -3.55 -1.57 1.47
N ILE A 66 -3.77 -0.39 0.86
CA ILE A 66 -4.77 -0.19 -0.20
C ILE A 66 -4.48 -1.08 -1.40
N VAL A 67 -3.23 -1.17 -1.85
CA VAL A 67 -2.89 -2.03 -2.99
C VAL A 67 -3.09 -3.51 -2.64
N ALA A 68 -2.69 -3.95 -1.44
CA ALA A 68 -2.98 -5.31 -0.98
C ALA A 68 -4.50 -5.59 -0.91
N MET A 69 -5.30 -4.61 -0.49
CA MET A 69 -6.75 -4.68 -0.50
C MET A 69 -7.32 -4.79 -1.92
N ILE A 70 -6.79 -4.01 -2.88
CA ILE A 70 -7.16 -4.10 -4.30
C ILE A 70 -6.85 -5.51 -4.84
N VAL A 71 -5.68 -6.08 -4.51
CA VAL A 71 -5.31 -7.45 -4.89
C VAL A 71 -6.32 -8.46 -4.36
N GLY A 72 -6.64 -8.41 -3.08
CA GLY A 72 -7.64 -9.31 -2.48
C GLY A 72 -9.03 -9.14 -3.08
N TYR A 73 -9.41 -7.92 -3.44
CA TYR A 73 -10.66 -7.63 -4.13
C TYR A 73 -10.68 -8.18 -5.55
N LEU A 74 -9.66 -7.93 -6.35
CA LEU A 74 -9.67 -8.33 -7.77
C LEU A 74 -9.46 -9.83 -7.95
N TYR A 75 -8.55 -10.43 -7.18
CA TYR A 75 -8.08 -11.79 -7.41
C TYR A 75 -8.57 -12.80 -6.37
N GLY A 76 -8.96 -12.43 -5.16
CA GLY A 76 -9.49 -13.36 -4.15
C GLY A 76 -10.87 -13.89 -4.52
N ARG A 77 -11.02 -15.18 -4.77
CA ARG A 77 -12.31 -15.88 -4.95
C ARG A 77 -12.93 -16.30 -3.62
N ASN A 78 -12.09 -16.53 -2.65
CA ASN A 78 -12.43 -16.85 -1.27
C ASN A 78 -11.45 -16.14 -0.32
N LEU A 79 -11.74 -16.20 0.98
CA LEU A 79 -10.93 -15.51 2.00
C LEU A 79 -9.48 -15.99 2.00
N LYS A 80 -9.26 -17.32 1.85
CA LYS A 80 -7.91 -17.89 1.84
C LYS A 80 -7.09 -17.40 0.65
N GLU A 81 -7.70 -17.35 -0.53
CA GLU A 81 -7.05 -16.78 -1.73
C GLU A 81 -6.79 -15.28 -1.58
N GLY A 82 -7.74 -14.52 -1.01
CA GLY A 82 -7.53 -13.09 -0.75
C GLY A 82 -6.31 -12.86 0.14
N ILE A 83 -6.20 -13.60 1.25
CA ILE A 83 -5.05 -13.57 2.17
C ILE A 83 -3.76 -13.93 1.43
N LEU A 84 -3.76 -15.06 0.69
CA LEU A 84 -2.59 -15.57 -0.01
C LEU A 84 -2.09 -14.58 -1.07
N PHE A 85 -2.99 -14.04 -1.91
CA PHE A 85 -2.61 -13.11 -2.97
C PHE A 85 -2.12 -11.77 -2.40
N GLY A 86 -2.73 -11.27 -1.32
CA GLY A 86 -2.23 -10.09 -0.63
C GLY A 86 -0.82 -10.29 -0.08
N ALA A 87 -0.57 -11.43 0.56
CA ALA A 87 0.75 -11.80 1.08
C ALA A 87 1.81 -11.93 -0.02
N ILE A 88 1.49 -12.63 -1.13
CA ILE A 88 2.41 -12.78 -2.26
C ILE A 88 2.74 -11.41 -2.86
N TYR A 89 1.74 -10.56 -3.10
CA TYR A 89 1.93 -9.22 -3.65
C TYR A 89 2.90 -8.39 -2.79
N THR A 90 2.64 -8.29 -1.48
CA THR A 90 3.47 -7.46 -0.61
C THR A 90 4.88 -8.03 -0.44
N THR A 91 5.04 -9.36 -0.42
CA THR A 91 6.35 -10.02 -0.43
C THR A 91 7.12 -9.72 -1.72
N MET A 92 6.46 -9.70 -2.88
CA MET A 92 7.10 -9.32 -4.14
C MET A 92 7.50 -7.85 -4.13
N ALA A 93 6.64 -6.95 -3.65
CA ALA A 93 6.93 -5.53 -3.60
C ALA A 93 8.15 -5.22 -2.70
N ILE A 94 8.23 -5.82 -1.50
CA ILE A 94 9.38 -5.66 -0.61
C ILE A 94 10.65 -6.30 -1.17
N THR A 95 10.53 -7.38 -1.93
CA THR A 95 11.66 -7.99 -2.63
C THR A 95 12.22 -7.05 -3.69
N PHE A 96 11.36 -6.41 -4.48
CA PHE A 96 11.81 -5.40 -5.45
C PHE A 96 12.44 -4.19 -4.75
N TYR A 97 11.87 -3.73 -3.63
CA TYR A 97 12.48 -2.67 -2.83
C TYR A 97 13.92 -3.01 -2.43
N PHE A 98 14.18 -4.20 -1.88
CA PHE A 98 15.52 -4.60 -1.49
C PHE A 98 16.47 -4.81 -2.68
N ILE A 99 15.99 -5.42 -3.78
CA ILE A 99 16.81 -5.61 -4.99
C ILE A 99 17.22 -4.25 -5.57
N ILE A 100 16.28 -3.32 -5.69
CA ILE A 100 16.56 -2.00 -6.25
C ILE A 100 17.43 -1.20 -5.28
N GLY A 101 17.09 -1.21 -3.97
CA GLY A 101 17.86 -0.54 -2.92
C GLY A 101 19.32 -0.96 -2.90
N SER A 102 19.59 -2.26 -3.06
CA SER A 102 20.98 -2.76 -3.09
C SER A 102 21.83 -2.22 -4.26
N ILE A 103 21.20 -1.68 -5.32
CA ILE A 103 21.90 -1.05 -6.45
C ILE A 103 22.26 0.41 -6.11
N PHE A 104 21.48 1.06 -5.24
CA PHE A 104 21.68 2.45 -4.85
C PHE A 104 22.54 2.62 -3.59
N GLU A 105 22.66 1.58 -2.76
CA GLU A 105 23.54 1.61 -1.60
C GLU A 105 25.01 1.52 -2.05
N GLU A 106 25.69 2.65 -2.07
CA GLU A 106 27.16 2.66 -2.08
C GLU A 106 27.65 1.99 -0.79
N THR A 107 28.44 0.93 -0.92
CA THR A 107 28.96 0.01 0.09
C THR A 107 29.84 0.68 1.15
N SER A 108 29.34 1.58 1.96
CA SER A 108 30.14 2.28 2.99
C SER A 108 29.67 2.10 4.44
N ILE A 109 28.56 1.42 4.68
CA ILE A 109 28.12 1.15 6.05
C ILE A 109 28.55 -0.26 6.44
N GLN A 110 29.50 -0.37 7.38
CA GLN A 110 29.89 -1.61 8.03
C GLN A 110 28.74 -2.09 8.96
N SER A 111 27.61 -2.45 8.37
CA SER A 111 26.49 -3.04 9.12
C SER A 111 26.86 -4.47 9.51
N THR A 112 26.67 -4.80 10.77
CA THR A 112 26.88 -6.18 11.24
C THR A 112 25.87 -7.09 10.55
N THR A 113 26.28 -8.32 10.19
CA THR A 113 25.39 -9.34 9.59
C THR A 113 24.08 -9.52 10.37
N LYS A 114 24.14 -9.41 11.70
CA LYS A 114 22.96 -9.48 12.57
C LYS A 114 21.96 -8.32 12.32
N GLU A 115 22.45 -7.11 12.11
CA GLU A 115 21.61 -5.94 11.82
C GLU A 115 20.92 -6.10 10.48
N ILE A 116 21.64 -6.52 9.45
CA ILE A 116 21.09 -6.79 8.12
C ILE A 116 19.97 -7.85 8.19
N ILE A 117 20.22 -8.96 8.87
CA ILE A 117 19.21 -10.03 9.02
C ILE A 117 17.98 -9.49 9.77
N THR A 118 18.19 -8.70 10.83
CA THR A 118 17.07 -8.11 11.61
C THR A 118 16.21 -7.20 10.75
N VAL A 119 16.81 -6.37 9.90
CA VAL A 119 16.11 -5.51 8.95
C VAL A 119 15.26 -6.35 7.99
N TYR A 120 15.84 -7.37 7.35
CA TYR A 120 15.09 -8.25 6.43
C TYR A 120 13.91 -8.95 7.13
N ILE A 121 14.13 -9.55 8.30
CA ILE A 121 13.08 -10.24 9.05
C ILE A 121 11.94 -9.28 9.40
N THR A 122 12.28 -8.07 9.84
CA THR A 122 11.29 -7.06 10.22
C THR A 122 10.44 -6.64 9.02
N TRP A 123 11.09 -6.27 7.91
CA TRP A 123 10.37 -5.77 6.73
C TRP A 123 9.58 -6.86 6.00
N TYR A 124 10.15 -8.06 5.81
CA TYR A 124 9.38 -9.17 5.23
C TYR A 124 8.25 -9.62 6.15
N GLY A 125 8.47 -9.67 7.48
CA GLY A 125 7.45 -10.02 8.45
C GLY A 125 6.28 -9.04 8.46
N THR A 126 6.55 -7.74 8.53
CA THR A 126 5.51 -6.70 8.49
C THR A 126 4.78 -6.65 7.16
N SER A 127 5.50 -6.82 6.03
CA SER A 127 4.90 -6.88 4.70
C SER A 127 3.97 -8.07 4.54
N LEU A 128 4.38 -9.25 5.03
CA LEU A 128 3.56 -10.46 5.00
C LEU A 128 2.27 -10.28 5.80
N VAL A 129 2.38 -9.79 7.05
CA VAL A 129 1.22 -9.55 7.92
C VAL A 129 0.29 -8.50 7.32
N GLY A 130 0.84 -7.35 6.87
CA GLY A 130 0.08 -6.29 6.23
C GLY A 130 -0.62 -6.76 4.95
N GLY A 131 0.07 -7.58 4.14
CA GLY A 131 -0.47 -8.19 2.94
C GLY A 131 -1.60 -9.18 3.21
N CYS A 132 -1.47 -10.03 4.23
CA CYS A 132 -2.53 -10.94 4.67
C CYS A 132 -3.78 -10.16 5.09
N ILE A 133 -3.63 -9.14 5.92
CA ILE A 133 -4.75 -8.33 6.43
C ILE A 133 -5.38 -7.52 5.28
N GLY A 134 -4.57 -6.88 4.43
CA GLY A 134 -5.05 -6.12 3.27
C GLY A 134 -5.79 -7.00 2.28
N GLY A 135 -5.22 -8.16 1.93
CA GLY A 135 -5.85 -9.13 1.03
C GLY A 135 -7.17 -9.69 1.58
N ALA A 136 -7.22 -10.01 2.88
CA ALA A 136 -8.45 -10.40 3.56
C ALA A 136 -9.51 -9.30 3.51
N ALA A 137 -9.11 -8.07 3.83
CA ALA A 137 -9.98 -6.90 3.78
C ALA A 137 -10.54 -6.68 2.37
N GLY A 138 -9.71 -6.81 1.34
CA GLY A 138 -10.13 -6.69 -0.06
C GLY A 138 -11.18 -7.72 -0.45
N PHE A 139 -11.00 -8.98 -0.08
CA PHE A 139 -12.02 -10.02 -0.31
C PHE A 139 -13.29 -9.73 0.48
N LEU A 140 -13.19 -9.37 1.76
CA LEU A 140 -14.35 -9.10 2.62
C LEU A 140 -15.13 -7.88 2.15
N TYR A 141 -14.50 -6.91 1.51
CA TYR A 141 -15.19 -5.76 0.92
C TYR A 141 -16.24 -6.17 -0.12
N LYS A 142 -16.06 -7.31 -0.83
CA LYS A 142 -17.10 -7.88 -1.72
C LYS A 142 -18.39 -8.26 -0.98
N LYS A 143 -18.28 -8.56 0.33
CA LYS A 143 -19.39 -9.04 1.15
C LYS A 143 -20.00 -7.96 2.01
N THR A 144 -19.18 -7.04 2.49
CA THR A 144 -19.64 -6.00 3.41
C THR A 144 -18.86 -4.69 3.23
N PRO A 145 -19.55 -3.55 3.13
CA PRO A 145 -18.91 -2.25 2.99
C PRO A 145 -18.20 -1.78 4.28
N TYR A 146 -18.51 -2.40 5.44
CA TYR A 146 -17.92 -2.01 6.73
C TYR A 146 -16.40 -2.12 6.76
N VAL A 147 -15.82 -2.97 5.90
CA VAL A 147 -14.37 -3.12 5.75
C VAL A 147 -13.69 -1.82 5.30
N LEU A 148 -14.41 -0.94 4.58
CA LEU A 148 -13.87 0.38 4.21
C LEU A 148 -13.51 1.25 5.41
N LEU A 149 -14.09 1.00 6.59
CA LEU A 149 -13.77 1.73 7.82
C LEU A 149 -12.36 1.43 8.36
N LEU A 150 -11.72 0.36 7.88
CA LEU A 150 -10.30 0.10 8.20
C LEU A 150 -9.39 1.17 7.59
N LEU A 151 -9.77 1.77 6.45
CA LEU A 151 -8.96 2.81 5.81
C LEU A 151 -8.85 4.09 6.65
N PRO A 152 -9.95 4.73 7.10
CA PRO A 152 -9.82 5.90 7.96
C PRO A 152 -9.11 5.60 9.29
N VAL A 153 -9.24 4.39 9.84
CA VAL A 153 -8.49 3.99 11.04
C VAL A 153 -6.99 3.93 10.74
N GLY A 154 -6.59 3.26 9.66
CA GLY A 154 -5.17 3.19 9.25
C GLY A 154 -4.58 4.56 8.90
N LEU A 155 -5.35 5.41 8.21
CA LEU A 155 -4.94 6.78 7.88
C LEU A 155 -4.79 7.66 9.13
N THR A 156 -5.68 7.52 10.11
CA THR A 156 -5.56 8.22 11.41
C THR A 156 -4.29 7.77 12.14
N LEU A 157 -4.02 6.47 12.20
CA LEU A 157 -2.79 5.95 12.80
C LEU A 157 -1.55 6.49 12.10
N GLN A 158 -1.56 6.56 10.76
CA GLN A 158 -0.45 7.14 10.00
C GLN A 158 -0.23 8.62 10.32
N LEU A 159 -1.30 9.41 10.44
CA LEU A 159 -1.19 10.82 10.85
C LEU A 159 -0.61 10.98 12.25
N LEU A 160 -0.98 10.10 13.18
CA LEU A 160 -0.41 10.10 14.53
C LEU A 160 1.08 9.73 14.51
N LEU A 161 1.48 8.74 13.71
CA LEU A 161 2.88 8.33 13.55
C LEU A 161 3.73 9.42 12.88
N ASN A 162 3.19 10.12 11.90
CA ASN A 162 3.87 11.24 11.25
C ASN A 162 4.19 12.38 12.25
N GLY A 163 3.36 12.55 13.29
CA GLY A 163 3.54 13.52 14.35
C GLY A 163 3.45 14.98 13.88
N TYR A 164 3.69 15.93 14.79
CA TYR A 164 3.56 17.34 14.48
C TYR A 164 4.66 17.88 13.54
N ARG A 165 5.83 17.24 13.51
CA ARG A 165 6.95 17.65 12.64
C ARG A 165 6.63 17.51 11.14
N SER A 166 5.74 16.61 10.77
CA SER A 166 5.30 16.47 9.37
C SER A 166 4.48 17.66 8.87
N TRP A 167 4.03 18.55 9.77
CA TRP A 167 3.34 19.78 9.43
C TRP A 167 4.26 20.99 9.26
N SER A 168 5.58 20.81 9.41
CA SER A 168 6.56 21.91 9.28
C SER A 168 7.25 21.96 7.92
N ASN A 169 7.04 20.99 7.04
CA ASN A 169 7.60 20.99 5.69
C ASN A 169 6.52 20.76 4.62
N SER A 170 6.73 21.33 3.43
CA SER A 170 5.72 21.35 2.35
C SER A 170 5.25 19.96 1.94
N ILE A 171 6.15 18.97 1.86
CA ILE A 171 5.83 17.61 1.42
C ILE A 171 5.02 16.89 2.51
N GLY A 172 5.41 17.04 3.77
CA GLY A 172 4.67 16.45 4.89
C GLY A 172 3.26 17.04 5.02
N ILE A 173 3.12 18.36 4.84
CA ILE A 173 1.80 19.02 4.82
C ILE A 173 0.94 18.46 3.68
N ALA A 174 1.49 18.37 2.46
CA ALA A 174 0.78 17.82 1.30
C ALA A 174 0.36 16.36 1.54
N GLN A 175 1.24 15.54 2.12
CA GLN A 175 0.94 14.15 2.49
C GLN A 175 -0.19 14.07 3.52
N ASN A 176 -0.12 14.84 4.60
CA ASN A 176 -1.14 14.85 5.65
C ASN A 176 -2.51 15.32 5.14
N ILE A 177 -2.53 16.38 4.32
CA ILE A 177 -3.75 16.83 3.66
C ILE A 177 -4.34 15.74 2.77
N THR A 178 -3.50 15.03 2.01
CA THR A 178 -3.95 13.92 1.17
C THR A 178 -4.55 12.79 2.00
N PHE A 179 -3.95 12.44 3.14
CA PHE A 179 -4.53 11.45 4.05
C PHE A 179 -5.89 11.89 4.62
N CYS A 180 -6.05 13.18 4.95
CA CYS A 180 -7.36 13.71 5.36
C CYS A 180 -8.40 13.60 4.25
N ILE A 181 -8.04 13.92 3.01
CA ILE A 181 -8.94 13.77 1.85
C ILE A 181 -9.29 12.30 1.63
N MET A 182 -8.32 11.39 1.73
CA MET A 182 -8.55 9.94 1.59
C MET A 182 -9.47 9.40 2.69
N MET A 183 -9.38 9.91 3.94
CA MET A 183 -10.30 9.56 5.02
C MET A 183 -11.74 9.98 4.68
N ILE A 184 -11.94 11.23 4.28
CA ILE A 184 -13.25 11.74 3.89
C ILE A 184 -13.82 10.93 2.73
N PHE A 185 -13.01 10.64 1.72
CA PHE A 185 -13.40 9.85 0.56
C PHE A 185 -13.78 8.40 0.92
N SER A 186 -13.02 7.75 1.80
CA SER A 186 -13.32 6.38 2.23
C SER A 186 -14.62 6.30 3.06
N ILE A 187 -14.88 7.29 3.91
CA ILE A 187 -16.14 7.41 4.64
C ILE A 187 -17.32 7.65 3.67
N TRP A 188 -17.13 8.52 2.69
CA TRP A 188 -18.14 8.77 1.65
C TRP A 188 -18.45 7.51 0.84
N LEU A 189 -17.44 6.76 0.41
CA LEU A 189 -17.61 5.47 -0.25
C LEU A 189 -18.40 4.48 0.61
N PHE A 190 -18.07 4.40 1.90
CA PHE A 190 -18.79 3.55 2.84
C PHE A 190 -20.27 3.92 2.95
N LEU A 191 -20.57 5.22 3.10
CA LEU A 191 -21.95 5.68 3.21
C LEU A 191 -22.76 5.40 1.94
N ASN A 192 -22.16 5.60 0.75
CA ASN A 192 -22.79 5.29 -0.53
C ASN A 192 -23.04 3.79 -0.70
N ALA A 193 -22.07 2.95 -0.38
CA ALA A 193 -22.22 1.50 -0.45
C ALA A 193 -23.32 0.99 0.51
N LYS A 194 -23.38 1.56 1.72
CA LYS A 194 -24.44 1.23 2.70
C LYS A 194 -25.83 1.64 2.21
N ARG A 195 -25.96 2.82 1.60
CA ARG A 195 -27.25 3.28 1.02
C ARG A 195 -27.72 2.35 -0.09
N LYS A 196 -26.83 1.97 -1.02
CA LYS A 196 -27.17 1.06 -2.12
C LYS A 196 -27.68 -0.29 -1.64
N ASN A 197 -27.04 -0.86 -0.60
CA ASN A 197 -27.50 -2.12 -0.03
C ASN A 197 -28.90 -2.01 0.59
N ARG A 198 -29.22 -0.89 1.25
CA ARG A 198 -30.55 -0.66 1.87
C ARG A 198 -31.67 -0.61 0.82
N THR A 199 -31.43 0.13 -0.27
CA THR A 199 -32.44 0.25 -1.37
C THR A 199 -32.70 -1.10 -2.03
N SER A 200 -31.71 -1.98 -2.15
CA SER A 200 -31.93 -3.33 -2.72
C SER A 200 -32.77 -4.24 -1.83
N TYR A 201 -32.76 -4.07 -0.51
CA TYR A 201 -33.60 -4.82 0.42
C TYR A 201 -35.08 -4.33 0.40
N ASP A 202 -35.29 -3.02 0.20
CA ASP A 202 -36.64 -2.43 0.19
C ASP A 202 -37.38 -2.74 -1.11
N VAL A 203 -36.71 -3.04 -2.21
CA VAL A 203 -37.30 -3.42 -3.51
C VAL A 203 -37.69 -4.91 -3.56
N GLN A 204 -37.12 -5.75 -2.66
CA GLN A 204 -37.41 -7.19 -2.60
C GLN A 204 -38.54 -7.56 -1.60
N LYS A 205 -39.08 -6.58 -0.89
CA LYS A 205 -40.28 -6.70 -0.05
C LYS A 205 -41.53 -6.22 -0.78
#